data_6cb16b30a6a42e20a017227fa60145a9
#
_entry.id   6cb16b30a6a42e20a017227fa60145a9
#
_cell.length_a   1.000
_cell.length_b   1.000
_cell.length_c   1.000
_cell.angle_alpha   90.00
_cell.angle_beta   90.00
_cell.angle_gamma   90.00
#
_symmetry.space_group_name_H-M   'P 1'
#
loop_
_entity.id
_entity.type
_entity.pdbx_description
1 polymer ?
#
loop_
_entity_poly.entity_id
_entity_poly.type
_entity_poly.pdbx_seq_one_letter_code
_entity_poly.pdbx_strand_id
1 'polypeptide(L)'
;MVKLLSYNGNMINDQTDLTQQCRQLLVDNDIPITRPRIVLLEILLQHKGPLRIEDVIKLSEGKLALSSLYRIINYLKSSNLISEFQTPDNTKVIELSNLKDNHHHHVFCQTCGSVEDFELNEMTETSLQKEIQKIESLNNISVLSHSLELLSICNPCQAKI
;
A
#
# COMPACT_ATOMS: atom_id res chain seq x y z
N MET A 1 8.93 -14.65 -15.35
CA MET A 1 9.14 -13.25 -15.77
C MET A 1 8.31 -12.40 -14.80
N VAL A 2 8.96 -11.75 -13.85
CA VAL A 2 8.29 -10.91 -12.84
C VAL A 2 7.86 -9.63 -13.52
N LYS A 3 6.58 -9.32 -13.48
CA LYS A 3 6.00 -8.14 -14.12
C LYS A 3 5.96 -7.00 -13.11
N LEU A 4 6.86 -6.04 -13.26
CA LEU A 4 6.73 -4.73 -12.61
C LEU A 4 5.53 -4.01 -13.23
N LEU A 5 4.59 -3.61 -12.41
CA LEU A 5 3.40 -2.90 -12.86
C LEU A 5 3.76 -1.48 -13.27
N SER A 6 4.06 -1.26 -14.56
CA SER A 6 4.15 0.07 -15.15
C SER A 6 2.77 0.51 -15.66
N TYR A 7 2.20 1.51 -15.02
CA TYR A 7 0.93 2.11 -15.45
C TYR A 7 1.21 3.20 -16.51
N ASN A 8 0.78 2.97 -17.74
CA ASN A 8 0.73 4.02 -18.77
C ASN A 8 -0.52 4.88 -18.52
N GLY A 9 -0.33 6.13 -18.11
CA GLY A 9 -1.39 7.10 -17.91
C GLY A 9 -1.40 8.16 -19.01
N ASN A 10 -2.55 8.36 -19.64
CA ASN A 10 -2.86 9.54 -20.44
C ASN A 10 -3.12 10.73 -19.52
N MET A 11 -2.41 11.84 -19.73
CA MET A 11 -2.68 13.11 -19.07
C MET A 11 -3.96 13.76 -19.62
N ILE A 12 -5.02 13.81 -18.82
CA ILE A 12 -6.19 14.65 -19.07
C ILE A 12 -6.71 15.20 -17.74
N ASN A 13 -6.73 16.51 -17.57
CA ASN A 13 -7.40 17.32 -16.52
C ASN A 13 -7.32 16.78 -15.08
N ASP A 14 -6.12 16.65 -14.56
CA ASP A 14 -5.73 15.63 -13.59
C ASP A 14 -6.26 15.84 -12.16
N GLN A 15 -6.41 17.08 -11.71
CA GLN A 15 -6.68 17.34 -10.28
C GLN A 15 -8.18 17.30 -9.92
N THR A 16 -9.06 17.68 -10.84
CA THR A 16 -10.52 17.62 -10.62
C THR A 16 -11.00 16.17 -10.67
N ASP A 17 -10.41 15.37 -11.54
CA ASP A 17 -10.71 13.93 -11.68
C ASP A 17 -10.24 13.14 -10.45
N LEU A 18 -9.03 13.40 -9.97
CA LEU A 18 -8.47 12.75 -8.79
C LEU A 18 -9.29 13.02 -7.51
N THR A 19 -9.66 14.29 -7.29
CA THR A 19 -10.52 14.65 -6.15
C THR A 19 -11.88 13.96 -6.25
N GLN A 20 -12.42 13.83 -7.45
CA GLN A 20 -13.70 13.14 -7.67
C GLN A 20 -13.56 11.63 -7.41
N GLN A 21 -12.47 11.01 -7.84
CA GLN A 21 -12.15 9.61 -7.51
C GLN A 21 -12.05 9.39 -6.00
N CYS A 22 -11.35 10.27 -5.27
CA CYS A 22 -11.28 10.21 -3.81
C CYS A 22 -12.66 10.31 -3.14
N ARG A 23 -13.52 11.21 -3.64
CA ARG A 23 -14.90 11.33 -3.14
C ARG A 23 -15.69 10.06 -3.39
N GLN A 24 -15.59 9.49 -4.57
CA GLN A 24 -16.28 8.26 -4.92
C GLN A 24 -15.83 7.10 -4.04
N LEU A 25 -14.52 6.95 -3.82
CA LEU A 25 -13.98 5.94 -2.90
C LEU A 25 -14.55 6.06 -1.49
N LEU A 26 -14.68 7.28 -0.97
CA LEU A 26 -15.28 7.49 0.34
C LEU A 26 -16.77 7.14 0.37
N VAL A 27 -17.52 7.51 -0.67
CA VAL A 27 -18.95 7.19 -0.80
C VAL A 27 -19.17 5.68 -0.90
N ASP A 28 -18.42 4.98 -1.75
CA ASP A 28 -18.56 3.55 -1.99
C ASP A 28 -18.26 2.70 -0.75
N ASN A 29 -17.53 3.28 0.22
CA ASN A 29 -17.20 2.63 1.49
C ASN A 29 -17.99 3.19 2.69
N ASP A 30 -19.05 3.96 2.45
CA ASP A 30 -19.86 4.61 3.49
C ASP A 30 -19.05 5.50 4.47
N ILE A 31 -17.98 6.12 3.96
CA ILE A 31 -17.09 6.95 4.76
C ILE A 31 -17.43 8.43 4.57
N PRO A 32 -17.67 9.21 5.65
CA PRO A 32 -17.95 10.62 5.54
C PRO A 32 -16.84 11.40 4.83
N ILE A 33 -17.23 12.21 3.85
CA ILE A 33 -16.32 13.04 3.07
C ILE A 33 -15.81 14.19 3.93
N THR A 34 -14.49 14.27 4.11
CA THR A 34 -13.83 15.41 4.75
C THR A 34 -12.59 15.82 3.96
N ARG A 35 -12.23 17.10 4.01
CA ARG A 35 -11.04 17.60 3.29
C ARG A 35 -9.76 16.85 3.65
N PRO A 36 -9.44 16.57 4.94
CA PRO A 36 -8.24 15.84 5.30
C PRO A 36 -8.19 14.40 4.75
N ARG A 37 -9.35 13.71 4.66
CA ARG A 37 -9.41 12.36 4.05
C ARG A 37 -9.15 12.41 2.55
N ILE A 38 -9.72 13.41 1.86
CA ILE A 38 -9.45 13.62 0.43
C ILE A 38 -7.96 13.85 0.22
N VAL A 39 -7.32 14.74 0.98
CA VAL A 39 -5.88 15.02 0.85
C VAL A 39 -5.05 13.75 1.03
N LEU A 40 -5.36 12.93 2.02
CA LEU A 40 -4.64 11.66 2.23
C LEU A 40 -4.83 10.71 1.04
N LEU A 41 -6.06 10.54 0.56
CA LEU A 41 -6.36 9.65 -0.57
C LEU A 41 -5.73 10.15 -1.87
N GLU A 42 -5.72 11.46 -2.12
CA GLU A 42 -5.04 12.06 -3.27
C GLU A 42 -3.55 11.71 -3.26
N ILE A 43 -2.88 11.84 -2.10
CA ILE A 43 -1.47 11.48 -1.94
C ILE A 43 -1.26 9.99 -2.24
N LEU A 44 -2.06 9.11 -1.67
CA LEU A 44 -1.92 7.66 -1.88
C LEU A 44 -2.18 7.24 -3.33
N LEU A 45 -3.19 7.83 -3.98
CA LEU A 45 -3.51 7.55 -5.39
C LEU A 45 -2.43 8.05 -6.36
N GLN A 46 -1.83 9.20 -6.08
CA GLN A 46 -0.76 9.77 -6.91
C GLN A 46 0.53 8.95 -6.82
N HIS A 47 0.86 8.44 -5.65
CA HIS A 47 2.11 7.72 -5.43
C HIS A 47 2.06 6.22 -5.76
N LYS A 48 0.85 5.66 -5.98
CA LYS A 48 0.64 4.28 -6.46
C LYS A 48 1.53 3.24 -5.77
N GLY A 49 1.51 3.21 -4.44
CA GLY A 49 2.26 2.25 -3.64
C GLY A 49 2.35 2.66 -2.19
N PRO A 50 3.00 1.82 -1.37
CA PRO A 50 3.13 2.07 0.05
C PRO A 50 3.91 3.35 0.35
N LEU A 51 3.43 4.15 1.31
CA LEU A 51 4.07 5.39 1.76
C LEU A 51 4.33 5.37 3.26
N ARG A 52 5.50 5.84 3.65
CA ARG A 52 5.79 6.10 5.07
C ARG A 52 4.94 7.26 5.59
N ILE A 53 4.48 7.15 6.82
CA ILE A 53 3.65 8.21 7.45
C ILE A 53 4.35 9.58 7.40
N GLU A 54 5.67 9.60 7.58
CA GLU A 54 6.48 10.81 7.52
C GLU A 54 6.49 11.44 6.13
N ASP A 55 6.51 10.62 5.08
CA ASP A 55 6.47 11.09 3.70
C ASP A 55 5.08 11.61 3.33
N VAL A 56 4.03 10.99 3.82
CA VAL A 56 2.66 11.52 3.69
C VAL A 56 2.55 12.92 4.30
N ILE A 57 3.13 13.15 5.48
CA ILE A 57 3.15 14.49 6.11
C ILE A 57 3.90 15.50 5.25
N LYS A 58 5.08 15.15 4.72
CA LYS A 58 5.85 16.02 3.83
C LYS A 58 5.05 16.36 2.56
N LEU A 59 4.49 15.34 1.91
CA LEU A 59 3.69 15.47 0.68
C LEU A 59 2.39 16.23 0.90
N SER A 60 1.87 16.26 2.11
CA SER A 60 0.67 17.04 2.43
C SER A 60 0.91 18.56 2.43
N GLU A 61 2.17 19.02 2.39
CA GLU A 61 2.53 20.45 2.36
C GLU A 61 1.83 21.26 3.46
N GLY A 62 1.72 20.70 4.66
CA GLY A 62 1.06 21.34 5.79
C GLY A 62 -0.47 21.27 5.80
N LYS A 63 -1.09 20.60 4.80
CA LYS A 63 -2.55 20.38 4.76
C LYS A 63 -3.04 19.35 5.79
N LEU A 64 -2.12 18.50 6.31
CA LEU A 64 -2.40 17.50 7.33
C LEU A 64 -1.52 17.70 8.55
N ALA A 65 -2.14 17.82 9.73
CA ALA A 65 -1.42 17.73 11.00
C ALA A 65 -1.21 16.24 11.36
N LEU A 66 -0.08 15.89 11.96
CA LEU A 66 0.29 14.52 12.32
C LEU A 66 -0.78 13.82 13.18
N SER A 67 -1.31 14.51 14.18
CA SER A 67 -2.39 13.98 15.03
C SER A 67 -3.69 13.69 14.27
N SER A 68 -4.02 14.54 13.28
CA SER A 68 -5.16 14.32 12.40
C SER A 68 -4.92 13.14 11.47
N LEU A 69 -3.70 13.02 10.93
CA LEU A 69 -3.33 11.91 10.04
C LEU A 69 -3.52 10.56 10.74
N TYR A 70 -3.00 10.37 11.95
CA TYR A 70 -3.18 9.11 12.68
C TYR A 70 -4.66 8.77 12.93
N ARG A 71 -5.49 9.76 13.21
CA ARG A 71 -6.94 9.55 13.38
C ARG A 71 -7.60 9.11 12.08
N ILE A 72 -7.22 9.71 10.97
CA ILE A 72 -7.73 9.35 9.64
C ILE A 72 -7.27 7.94 9.27
N ILE A 73 -5.99 7.62 9.44
CA ILE A 73 -5.43 6.30 9.19
C ILE A 73 -6.21 5.23 9.97
N ASN A 74 -6.37 5.39 11.28
CA ASN A 74 -7.10 4.43 12.10
C ASN A 74 -8.55 4.24 11.63
N TYR A 75 -9.22 5.32 11.23
CA TYR A 75 -10.58 5.26 10.72
C TYR A 75 -10.64 4.52 9.37
N LEU A 76 -9.79 4.87 8.41
CA LEU A 76 -9.77 4.24 7.09
C LEU A 76 -9.34 2.78 7.14
N LYS A 77 -8.46 2.40 8.07
CA LYS A 77 -8.12 0.99 8.37
C LYS A 77 -9.34 0.22 8.86
N SER A 78 -10.10 0.77 9.81
CA SER A 78 -11.31 0.10 10.32
C SER A 78 -12.39 -0.08 9.25
N SER A 79 -12.33 0.69 8.18
CA SER A 79 -13.20 0.57 7.00
C SER A 79 -12.55 -0.24 5.87
N ASN A 80 -11.42 -0.89 6.10
CA ASN A 80 -10.64 -1.64 5.10
C ASN A 80 -10.29 -0.86 3.81
N LEU A 81 -10.28 0.48 3.87
CA LEU A 81 -9.91 1.30 2.72
C LEU A 81 -8.39 1.48 2.57
N ILE A 82 -7.68 1.41 3.68
CA ILE A 82 -6.21 1.39 3.69
C ILE A 82 -5.68 0.24 4.54
N SER A 83 -4.50 -0.25 4.20
CA SER A 83 -3.70 -1.14 5.04
C SER A 83 -2.54 -0.38 5.68
N GLU A 84 -2.08 -0.84 6.84
CA GLU A 84 -0.90 -0.36 7.55
C GLU A 84 -0.05 -1.56 7.91
N PHE A 85 1.20 -1.51 7.57
CA PHE A 85 2.18 -2.53 7.96
C PHE A 85 3.47 -1.87 8.45
N GLN A 86 4.37 -2.67 9.00
CA GLN A 86 5.68 -2.20 9.45
C GLN A 86 6.76 -2.75 8.54
N THR A 87 7.69 -1.88 8.18
CA THR A 87 8.91 -2.29 7.50
C THR A 87 9.87 -2.98 8.49
N PRO A 88 10.88 -3.72 8.01
CA PRO A 88 11.86 -4.37 8.88
C PRO A 88 12.61 -3.44 9.84
N ASP A 89 12.70 -2.15 9.53
CA ASP A 89 13.25 -1.10 10.39
C ASP A 89 12.21 -0.46 11.33
N ASN A 90 11.05 -1.11 11.51
CA ASN A 90 9.92 -0.66 12.35
C ASN A 90 9.27 0.67 11.92
N THR A 91 9.48 1.11 10.68
CA THR A 91 8.78 2.28 10.15
C THR A 91 7.36 1.90 9.74
N LYS A 92 6.39 2.72 10.10
CA LYS A 92 4.99 2.52 9.69
C LYS A 92 4.77 3.00 8.28
N VAL A 93 4.16 2.14 7.49
CA VAL A 93 3.82 2.36 6.07
C VAL A 93 2.33 2.16 5.89
N ILE A 94 1.73 2.96 5.03
CA ILE A 94 0.31 2.85 4.65
C ILE A 94 0.17 2.78 3.14
N GLU A 95 -0.84 2.07 2.70
CA GLU A 95 -1.24 1.97 1.30
C GLU A 95 -2.76 1.90 1.17
N LEU A 96 -3.28 2.17 -0.02
CA LEU A 96 -4.68 1.86 -0.33
C LEU A 96 -4.84 0.34 -0.36
N SER A 97 -5.80 -0.16 0.41
CA SER A 97 -6.21 -1.55 0.29
C SER A 97 -6.70 -1.75 -1.13
N ASN A 98 -6.11 -2.70 -1.84
CA ASN A 98 -6.45 -2.92 -3.24
C ASN A 98 -7.95 -3.22 -3.35
N LEU A 99 -8.68 -2.31 -4.00
CA LEU A 99 -10.10 -2.47 -4.36
C LEU A 99 -10.31 -3.58 -5.41
N LYS A 100 -9.22 -4.17 -5.89
CA LYS A 100 -9.17 -5.35 -6.76
C LYS A 100 -8.32 -6.37 -6.03
N ASP A 101 -8.87 -7.53 -5.79
CA ASP A 101 -8.30 -8.72 -5.12
C ASP A 101 -6.91 -9.21 -5.63
N ASN A 102 -6.02 -8.30 -5.98
CA ASN A 102 -4.68 -8.66 -6.40
C ASN A 102 -3.79 -8.79 -5.16
N HIS A 103 -3.61 -10.03 -4.72
CA HIS A 103 -2.61 -10.38 -3.74
C HIS A 103 -1.22 -9.95 -4.25
N HIS A 104 -0.52 -9.14 -3.46
CA HIS A 104 0.82 -8.66 -3.78
C HIS A 104 1.74 -8.78 -2.56
N HIS A 105 3.01 -8.64 -2.80
CA HIS A 105 4.08 -8.71 -1.82
C HIS A 105 4.95 -7.47 -1.89
N HIS A 106 5.80 -7.25 -0.90
CA HIS A 106 6.60 -6.03 -0.80
C HIS A 106 8.10 -6.32 -0.88
N VAL A 107 8.82 -5.45 -1.58
CA VAL A 107 10.28 -5.40 -1.56
C VAL A 107 10.76 -4.09 -0.93
N PHE A 108 11.61 -4.20 0.10
CA PHE A 108 12.11 -3.08 0.89
C PHE A 108 13.56 -2.78 0.55
N CYS A 109 13.90 -1.51 0.30
CA CYS A 109 15.29 -1.08 0.24
C CYS A 109 15.81 -0.79 1.65
N GLN A 110 16.80 -1.53 2.11
CA GLN A 110 17.42 -1.35 3.43
C GLN A 110 18.17 -0.01 3.58
N THR A 111 18.56 0.63 2.49
CA THR A 111 19.35 1.87 2.53
C THR A 111 18.49 3.11 2.56
N CYS A 112 17.47 3.23 1.70
CA CYS A 112 16.61 4.42 1.64
C CYS A 112 15.20 4.18 2.17
N GLY A 113 14.86 2.91 2.46
CA GLY A 113 13.55 2.51 2.95
C GLY A 113 12.42 2.64 1.94
N SER A 114 12.71 2.76 0.64
CA SER A 114 11.67 2.67 -0.38
C SER A 114 11.01 1.30 -0.35
N VAL A 115 9.73 1.28 -0.63
CA VAL A 115 8.91 0.07 -0.71
C VAL A 115 8.31 0.00 -2.10
N GLU A 116 8.36 -1.17 -2.71
CA GLU A 116 7.74 -1.43 -4.01
C GLU A 116 6.92 -2.72 -3.94
N ASP A 117 5.81 -2.74 -4.67
CA ASP A 117 4.94 -3.91 -4.75
C ASP A 117 5.41 -4.84 -5.86
N PHE A 118 5.27 -6.14 -5.63
CA PHE A 118 5.48 -7.15 -6.66
C PHE A 118 4.47 -8.29 -6.53
N GLU A 119 4.23 -8.97 -7.63
CA GLU A 119 3.38 -10.15 -7.68
C GLU A 119 4.23 -11.38 -8.01
N LEU A 120 3.97 -12.48 -7.33
CA LEU A 120 4.49 -13.78 -7.73
C LEU A 120 3.77 -14.25 -9.01
N ASN A 121 4.44 -15.10 -9.79
CA ASN A 121 3.73 -15.76 -10.88
C ASN A 121 2.69 -16.75 -10.33
N GLU A 122 1.65 -16.99 -11.08
CA GLU A 122 0.51 -17.81 -10.68
C GLU A 122 0.91 -19.24 -10.21
N MET A 123 1.92 -19.83 -10.85
CA MET A 123 2.40 -21.17 -10.45
C MET A 123 3.03 -21.17 -9.06
N THR A 124 3.83 -20.16 -8.75
CA THR A 124 4.50 -20.01 -7.46
C THR A 124 3.47 -19.73 -6.37
N GLU A 125 2.54 -18.83 -6.62
CA GLU A 125 1.46 -18.50 -5.70
C GLU A 125 0.59 -19.73 -5.39
N THR A 126 0.19 -20.45 -6.43
CA THR A 126 -0.55 -21.71 -6.27
C THR A 126 0.21 -22.76 -5.47
N SER A 127 1.53 -22.84 -5.65
CA SER A 127 2.37 -23.79 -4.90
C SER A 127 2.46 -23.39 -3.44
N LEU A 128 2.60 -22.10 -3.15
CA LEU A 128 2.59 -21.56 -1.78
C LEU A 128 1.26 -21.84 -1.08
N GLN A 129 0.13 -21.64 -1.76
CA GLN A 129 -1.19 -21.95 -1.22
C GLN A 129 -1.34 -23.44 -0.85
N LYS A 130 -0.81 -24.36 -1.66
CA LYS A 130 -0.81 -25.78 -1.36
C LYS A 130 0.03 -26.11 -0.10
N GLU A 131 1.16 -25.45 0.07
CA GLU A 131 1.98 -25.65 1.28
C GLU A 131 1.26 -25.09 2.53
N ILE A 132 0.60 -23.93 2.41
CA ILE A 132 -0.22 -23.37 3.48
C ILE A 132 -1.32 -24.36 3.89
N GLN A 133 -2.05 -24.95 2.95
CA GLN A 133 -3.08 -25.96 3.24
C GLN A 133 -2.53 -27.19 3.98
N LYS A 134 -1.31 -27.61 3.67
CA LYS A 134 -0.65 -28.70 4.42
C LYS A 134 -0.34 -28.26 5.86
N ILE A 135 0.17 -27.03 6.04
CA ILE A 135 0.46 -26.47 7.36
C ILE A 135 -0.82 -26.42 8.20
N GLU A 136 -1.92 -25.94 7.62
CA GLU A 136 -3.24 -25.91 8.27
C GLU A 136 -3.66 -27.30 8.75
N SER A 137 -3.58 -28.28 7.84
CA SER A 137 -3.98 -29.65 8.13
C SER A 137 -3.10 -30.31 9.20
N LEU A 138 -1.78 -30.09 9.16
CA LEU A 138 -0.85 -30.67 10.10
C LEU A 138 -0.96 -30.09 11.52
N ASN A 139 -1.28 -28.79 11.60
CA ASN A 139 -1.29 -28.06 12.87
C ASN A 139 -2.70 -27.77 13.40
N ASN A 140 -3.74 -28.19 12.68
CA ASN A 140 -5.14 -27.93 13.00
C ASN A 140 -5.42 -26.43 13.25
N ILE A 141 -4.96 -25.59 12.33
CA ILE A 141 -5.13 -24.14 12.34
C ILE A 141 -5.77 -23.66 11.04
N SER A 142 -6.26 -22.42 11.03
CA SER A 142 -6.68 -21.72 9.81
C SER A 142 -5.77 -20.52 9.57
N VAL A 143 -5.12 -20.48 8.42
CA VAL A 143 -4.26 -19.35 8.01
C VAL A 143 -5.13 -18.28 7.39
N LEU A 144 -5.16 -17.10 7.98
CA LEU A 144 -6.01 -15.99 7.52
C LEU A 144 -5.37 -15.21 6.38
N SER A 145 -4.05 -15.12 6.35
CA SER A 145 -3.28 -14.43 5.30
C SER A 145 -1.84 -14.90 5.31
N HIS A 146 -1.13 -14.62 4.23
CA HIS A 146 0.33 -14.74 4.18
C HIS A 146 0.94 -13.49 3.56
N SER A 147 2.21 -13.24 3.83
CA SER A 147 3.00 -12.18 3.21
C SER A 147 4.39 -12.69 2.85
N LEU A 148 4.96 -12.16 1.79
CA LEU A 148 6.36 -12.36 1.42
C LEU A 148 7.02 -11.00 1.34
N GLU A 149 8.10 -10.83 2.09
CA GLU A 149 8.88 -9.61 2.13
C GLU A 149 10.29 -9.88 1.60
N LEU A 150 10.73 -9.06 0.66
CA LEU A 150 12.09 -9.10 0.15
C LEU A 150 12.88 -7.90 0.66
N LEU A 151 14.06 -8.16 1.20
CA LEU A 151 15.03 -7.13 1.57
C LEU A 151 16.02 -6.92 0.42
N SER A 152 16.18 -5.67 0.00
CA SER A 152 16.98 -5.31 -1.17
C SER A 152 17.83 -4.06 -0.92
N ILE A 153 18.66 -3.74 -1.90
CA ILE A 153 19.25 -2.40 -2.08
C ILE A 153 18.85 -1.94 -3.47
N CYS A 154 18.05 -0.88 -3.56
CA CYS A 154 17.57 -0.37 -4.85
C CYS A 154 18.71 0.21 -5.70
N ASN A 155 18.52 0.25 -7.02
CA ASN A 155 19.54 0.72 -7.96
C ASN A 155 20.15 2.11 -7.60
N PRO A 156 19.36 3.15 -7.23
CA PRO A 156 19.91 4.43 -6.81
C PRO A 156 20.79 4.35 -5.55
N CYS A 157 20.56 3.38 -4.69
CA CYS A 157 21.37 3.16 -3.50
C CYS A 157 22.63 2.33 -3.79
N GLN A 158 22.54 1.34 -4.67
CA GLN A 158 23.69 0.56 -5.12
C GLN A 158 24.75 1.45 -5.78
N ALA A 159 24.32 2.45 -6.56
CA ALA A 159 25.21 3.39 -7.23
C ALA A 159 25.96 4.34 -6.28
N LYS A 160 25.63 4.33 -4.97
CA LYS A 160 26.25 5.17 -3.93
C LYS A 160 27.20 4.40 -3.02
N ILE A 161 27.29 3.07 -3.20
CA ILE A 161 28.19 2.17 -2.48
C ILE A 161 29.45 1.97 -3.31
#